data_f9d5f3b528f4e7864a2db07958012033
#
_entry.id   f9d5f3b528f4e7864a2db07958012033
#
_cell.length_a   1.000
_cell.length_b   1.000
_cell.length_c   1.000
_cell.angle_alpha   90.00
_cell.angle_beta   90.00
_cell.angle_gamma   90.00
#
_symmetry.space_group_name_H-M   'P 1'
#
loop_
_entity.id
_entity.type
_entity.pdbx_description
1 polymer ?
#
loop_
_entity_poly.entity_id
_entity_poly.type
_entity_poly.pdbx_seq_one_letter_code
_entity_poly.pdbx_strand_id
1 'polypeptide(L)'
;MHAPTTWHHGLVADYWAAVNLDAPELDLYEQHLQSPVLDAGCGTGRLLAPLRERGFDVDGCDVSADMLERCRQRFPEATLWVSALHELDPPRRYASIVCSGVLGLGSTREQDTQALERLHDALLPGGTLVLDNEETPFTWRVRDWNEPSEGDISLRSRVDAVDERDRCVHLTIRAETRDGRSEEHALTMRQWYRDELVPLVHDAGFSAVDVLDGVNEDTLVYVATRH
;
A
#
# COMPACT_ATOMS: atom_id res chain seq x y z
N MET A 1 10.28 22.08 0.53
CA MET A 1 9.83 20.81 -0.06
C MET A 1 9.85 19.81 1.07
N HIS A 2 8.70 19.23 1.47
CA HIS A 2 8.69 18.10 2.38
C HIS A 2 9.38 16.92 1.69
N ALA A 3 10.21 16.18 2.44
CA ALA A 3 10.78 14.93 1.95
C ALA A 3 9.64 13.99 1.54
N PRO A 4 9.81 13.20 0.48
CA PRO A 4 8.79 12.23 0.08
C PRO A 4 8.48 11.27 1.22
N THR A 5 7.21 10.99 1.45
CA THR A 5 6.73 10.04 2.47
C THR A 5 6.85 8.58 2.00
N THR A 6 7.38 8.35 0.83
CA THR A 6 7.57 7.03 0.23
C THR A 6 8.91 6.94 -0.49
N TRP A 7 9.44 5.72 -0.65
CA TRP A 7 10.62 5.43 -1.46
C TRP A 7 10.31 5.16 -2.95
N HIS A 8 9.02 5.08 -3.30
CA HIS A 8 8.57 4.73 -4.66
C HIS A 8 8.71 5.91 -5.63
N HIS A 9 9.95 6.36 -5.84
CA HIS A 9 10.30 7.44 -6.76
C HIS A 9 11.38 6.98 -7.74
N GLY A 10 11.53 7.69 -8.88
CA GLY A 10 12.60 7.51 -9.84
C GLY A 10 12.81 6.05 -10.25
N LEU A 11 14.03 5.54 -10.07
CA LEU A 11 14.40 4.16 -10.42
C LEU A 11 13.66 3.11 -9.59
N VAL A 12 13.27 3.41 -8.36
CA VAL A 12 12.47 2.48 -7.54
C VAL A 12 11.07 2.31 -8.13
N ALA A 13 10.46 3.39 -8.61
CA ALA A 13 9.18 3.30 -9.32
C ALA A 13 9.30 2.52 -10.65
N ASP A 14 10.40 2.70 -11.38
CA ASP A 14 10.69 1.94 -12.60
C ASP A 14 10.84 0.44 -12.31
N TYR A 15 11.55 0.09 -11.23
CA TYR A 15 11.68 -1.29 -10.78
C TYR A 15 10.31 -1.93 -10.51
N TRP A 16 9.47 -1.29 -9.69
CA TRP A 16 8.15 -1.82 -9.35
C TRP A 16 7.23 -1.93 -10.56
N ALA A 17 7.31 -1.00 -11.51
CA ALA A 17 6.57 -1.08 -12.77
C ALA A 17 6.96 -2.30 -13.62
N ALA A 18 8.21 -2.77 -13.48
CA ALA A 18 8.72 -3.92 -14.24
C ALA A 18 8.43 -5.28 -13.57
N VAL A 19 8.39 -5.33 -12.22
CA VAL A 19 8.34 -6.61 -11.50
C VAL A 19 7.01 -6.88 -10.79
N ASN A 20 6.25 -5.85 -10.42
CA ASN A 20 5.01 -5.97 -9.65
C ASN A 20 3.80 -6.07 -10.58
N LEU A 21 3.64 -7.21 -11.26
CA LEU A 21 2.64 -7.40 -12.31
C LEU A 21 1.50 -8.32 -11.89
N ASP A 22 1.75 -9.25 -10.97
CA ASP A 22 0.79 -10.26 -10.55
C ASP A 22 0.02 -9.85 -9.30
N ALA A 23 -1.24 -10.24 -9.21
CA ALA A 23 -2.15 -9.98 -8.10
C ALA A 23 -2.84 -11.29 -7.66
N PRO A 24 -2.10 -12.23 -7.04
CA PRO A 24 -2.66 -13.54 -6.66
C PRO A 24 -3.78 -13.43 -5.62
N GLU A 25 -3.82 -12.36 -4.83
CA GLU A 25 -4.84 -12.06 -3.83
C GLU A 25 -6.17 -11.58 -4.41
N LEU A 26 -6.22 -11.26 -5.69
CA LEU A 26 -7.37 -10.63 -6.33
C LEU A 26 -8.65 -11.46 -6.22
N ASP A 27 -8.55 -12.80 -6.38
CA ASP A 27 -9.71 -13.70 -6.28
C ASP A 27 -10.33 -13.69 -4.87
N LEU A 28 -9.51 -13.48 -3.85
CA LEU A 28 -9.97 -13.31 -2.47
C LEU A 28 -10.65 -11.94 -2.29
N TYR A 29 -10.03 -10.87 -2.76
CA TYR A 29 -10.55 -9.51 -2.59
C TYR A 29 -11.87 -9.32 -3.34
N GLU A 30 -11.96 -9.81 -4.59
CA GLU A 30 -13.14 -9.66 -5.45
C GLU A 30 -14.44 -10.11 -4.79
N GLN A 31 -14.38 -11.13 -3.91
CA GLN A 31 -15.54 -11.66 -3.20
C GLN A 31 -16.17 -10.64 -2.23
N HIS A 32 -15.42 -9.58 -1.89
CA HIS A 32 -15.80 -8.53 -0.94
C HIS A 32 -16.00 -7.16 -1.61
N LEU A 33 -15.84 -7.08 -2.93
CA LEU A 33 -15.89 -5.81 -3.66
C LEU A 33 -17.20 -5.59 -4.40
N GLN A 34 -17.63 -4.33 -4.42
CA GLN A 34 -18.74 -3.81 -5.22
C GLN A 34 -18.31 -2.47 -5.83
N SER A 35 -18.72 -2.22 -7.08
CA SER A 35 -18.46 -0.93 -7.75
C SER A 35 -19.31 0.21 -7.16
N PRO A 36 -18.78 1.44 -7.11
CA PRO A 36 -17.44 1.85 -7.51
C PRO A 36 -16.38 1.46 -6.48
N VAL A 37 -15.16 1.13 -6.95
CA VAL A 37 -14.02 0.72 -6.13
C VAL A 37 -12.94 1.82 -6.12
N LEU A 38 -12.29 2.04 -4.99
CA LEU A 38 -11.06 2.81 -4.88
C LEU A 38 -9.90 1.84 -4.59
N ASP A 39 -8.85 1.87 -5.41
CA ASP A 39 -7.55 1.27 -5.14
C ASP A 39 -6.69 2.33 -4.44
N ALA A 40 -6.63 2.27 -3.10
CA ALA A 40 -5.98 3.25 -2.23
C ALA A 40 -4.53 2.85 -1.98
N GLY A 41 -3.58 3.54 -2.61
CA GLY A 41 -2.18 3.15 -2.74
C GLY A 41 -1.96 2.29 -3.98
N CYS A 42 -2.60 2.65 -5.09
CA CYS A 42 -2.65 1.82 -6.31
C CYS A 42 -1.28 1.60 -6.99
N GLY A 43 -0.26 2.37 -6.62
CA GLY A 43 1.07 2.25 -7.19
C GLY A 43 1.07 2.34 -8.72
N THR A 44 1.65 1.34 -9.37
CA THR A 44 1.68 1.22 -10.83
C THR A 44 0.44 0.54 -11.42
N GLY A 45 -0.60 0.29 -10.62
CA GLY A 45 -1.89 -0.26 -11.05
C GLY A 45 -1.96 -1.79 -11.03
N ARG A 46 -1.24 -2.45 -10.15
CA ARG A 46 -1.20 -3.91 -10.03
C ARG A 46 -2.60 -4.51 -9.78
N LEU A 47 -3.39 -3.95 -8.88
CA LEU A 47 -4.78 -4.35 -8.61
C LEU A 47 -5.78 -3.65 -9.54
N LEU A 48 -5.57 -2.37 -9.81
CA LEU A 48 -6.46 -1.55 -10.63
C LEU A 48 -6.71 -2.16 -12.00
N ALA A 49 -5.67 -2.66 -12.66
CA ALA A 49 -5.77 -3.25 -13.99
C ALA A 49 -6.71 -4.47 -14.03
N PRO A 50 -6.41 -5.56 -13.29
CA PRO A 50 -7.23 -6.75 -13.35
C PRO A 50 -8.63 -6.55 -12.77
N LEU A 51 -8.84 -5.62 -11.83
CA LEU A 51 -10.18 -5.25 -11.38
C LEU A 51 -11.00 -4.63 -12.52
N ARG A 52 -10.41 -3.73 -13.31
CA ARG A 52 -11.09 -3.16 -14.48
C ARG A 52 -11.40 -4.21 -15.54
N GLU A 53 -10.49 -5.14 -15.80
CA GLU A 53 -10.69 -6.26 -16.72
C GLU A 53 -11.84 -7.18 -16.28
N ARG A 54 -12.07 -7.30 -14.97
CA ARG A 54 -13.23 -8.02 -14.39
C ARG A 54 -14.51 -7.19 -14.36
N GLY A 55 -14.48 -5.94 -14.88
CA GLY A 55 -15.66 -5.10 -15.06
C GLY A 55 -15.98 -4.18 -13.88
N PHE A 56 -15.09 -4.04 -12.91
CA PHE A 56 -15.25 -3.06 -11.84
C PHE A 56 -15.01 -1.62 -12.35
N ASP A 57 -15.81 -0.67 -11.86
CA ASP A 57 -15.56 0.77 -11.98
C ASP A 57 -14.53 1.16 -10.91
N VAL A 58 -13.25 1.35 -11.30
CA VAL A 58 -12.12 1.53 -10.38
C VAL A 58 -11.42 2.85 -10.63
N ASP A 59 -11.27 3.63 -9.56
CA ASP A 59 -10.37 4.78 -9.47
C ASP A 59 -9.15 4.42 -8.61
N GLY A 60 -8.06 5.20 -8.70
CA GLY A 60 -6.85 4.95 -7.91
C GLY A 60 -6.22 6.22 -7.34
N CYS A 61 -5.61 6.10 -6.17
CA CYS A 61 -4.74 7.14 -5.62
C CYS A 61 -3.45 6.56 -5.08
N ASP A 62 -2.40 7.36 -5.09
CA ASP A 62 -1.10 7.01 -4.50
C ASP A 62 -0.38 8.28 -4.06
N VAL A 63 0.49 8.19 -3.05
CA VAL A 63 1.31 9.32 -2.60
C VAL A 63 2.44 9.63 -3.58
N SER A 64 2.86 8.65 -4.37
CA SER A 64 3.94 8.78 -5.36
C SER A 64 3.41 9.22 -6.73
N ALA A 65 3.76 10.44 -7.14
CA ALA A 65 3.48 10.92 -8.49
C ALA A 65 4.17 10.05 -9.57
N ASP A 66 5.35 9.52 -9.25
CA ASP A 66 6.14 8.69 -10.18
C ASP A 66 5.46 7.33 -10.42
N MET A 67 4.91 6.70 -9.37
CA MET A 67 4.12 5.47 -9.51
C MET A 67 2.88 5.71 -10.36
N LEU A 68 2.15 6.80 -10.08
CA LEU A 68 0.95 7.16 -10.84
C LEU A 68 1.25 7.48 -12.31
N GLU A 69 2.42 8.05 -12.61
CA GLU A 69 2.82 8.29 -14.00
C GLU A 69 2.95 6.97 -14.78
N ARG A 70 3.58 5.94 -14.17
CA ARG A 70 3.67 4.61 -14.76
C ARG A 70 2.29 3.94 -14.87
N CYS A 71 1.43 4.13 -13.87
CA CYS A 71 0.05 3.67 -13.92
C CYS A 71 -0.73 4.30 -15.08
N ARG A 72 -0.64 5.62 -15.28
CA ARG A 72 -1.30 6.34 -16.40
C ARG A 72 -0.81 5.89 -17.77
N GLN A 73 0.47 5.58 -17.91
CA GLN A 73 1.01 5.06 -19.18
C GLN A 73 0.40 3.71 -19.55
N ARG A 74 0.07 2.88 -18.56
CA ARG A 74 -0.57 1.58 -18.76
C ARG A 74 -2.10 1.69 -18.89
N PHE A 75 -2.70 2.62 -18.15
CA PHE A 75 -4.16 2.78 -18.02
C PHE A 75 -4.58 4.25 -18.18
N PRO A 76 -4.50 4.82 -19.39
CA PRO A 76 -4.76 6.24 -19.63
C PRO A 76 -6.20 6.67 -19.29
N GLU A 77 -7.15 5.73 -19.30
CA GLU A 77 -8.57 5.98 -19.00
C GLU A 77 -8.91 5.91 -17.50
N ALA A 78 -7.91 5.59 -16.63
CA ALA A 78 -8.17 5.49 -15.20
C ALA A 78 -8.20 6.88 -14.56
N THR A 79 -9.15 7.12 -13.65
CA THR A 79 -9.14 8.29 -12.77
C THR A 79 -8.10 8.11 -11.67
N LEU A 80 -7.01 8.88 -11.74
CA LEU A 80 -5.87 8.75 -10.85
C LEU A 80 -5.48 10.12 -10.27
N TRP A 81 -5.21 10.18 -8.96
CA TRP A 81 -4.72 11.41 -8.30
C TRP A 81 -3.70 11.14 -7.21
N VAL A 82 -2.83 12.12 -6.96
CA VAL A 82 -1.84 12.06 -5.89
C VAL A 82 -2.52 12.37 -4.57
N SER A 83 -2.42 11.46 -3.60
CA SER A 83 -2.92 11.66 -2.24
C SER A 83 -2.18 10.76 -1.25
N ALA A 84 -1.79 11.29 -0.11
CA ALA A 84 -1.50 10.48 1.05
C ALA A 84 -2.81 10.00 1.68
N LEU A 85 -2.85 8.79 2.26
CA LEU A 85 -4.10 8.23 2.78
C LEU A 85 -4.68 9.03 3.95
N HIS A 86 -3.84 9.59 4.82
CA HIS A 86 -4.27 10.44 5.93
C HIS A 86 -4.81 11.82 5.51
N GLU A 87 -4.59 12.20 4.25
CA GLU A 87 -5.11 13.43 3.62
C GLU A 87 -6.16 13.12 2.54
N LEU A 88 -6.64 11.86 2.45
CA LEU A 88 -7.53 11.42 1.39
C LEU A 88 -8.83 12.25 1.37
N ASP A 89 -9.06 12.88 0.22
CA ASP A 89 -10.30 13.59 -0.12
C ASP A 89 -10.69 13.22 -1.57
N PRO A 90 -11.39 12.09 -1.75
CA PRO A 90 -11.65 11.55 -3.08
C PRO A 90 -12.78 12.29 -3.80
N PRO A 91 -12.80 12.26 -5.16
CA PRO A 91 -13.78 12.96 -5.97
C PRO A 91 -15.20 12.42 -5.82
N ARG A 92 -15.36 11.20 -5.31
CA ARG A 92 -16.65 10.53 -5.03
C ARG A 92 -16.54 9.58 -3.84
N ARG A 93 -17.65 9.04 -3.40
CA ARG A 93 -17.71 7.95 -2.43
C ARG A 93 -17.70 6.59 -3.15
N TYR A 94 -17.22 5.56 -2.47
CA TYR A 94 -17.01 4.22 -3.02
C TYR A 94 -17.85 3.18 -2.29
N ALA A 95 -18.32 2.17 -3.01
CA ALA A 95 -18.93 1.00 -2.41
C ALA A 95 -17.89 0.07 -1.78
N SER A 96 -16.68 0.07 -2.35
CA SER A 96 -15.55 -0.67 -1.77
C SER A 96 -14.24 0.10 -1.92
N ILE A 97 -13.34 -0.13 -0.98
CA ILE A 97 -11.95 0.36 -1.03
C ILE A 97 -11.02 -0.82 -0.81
N VAL A 98 -9.99 -0.94 -1.64
CA VAL A 98 -8.86 -1.84 -1.43
C VAL A 98 -7.66 -1.00 -0.99
N CYS A 99 -6.97 -1.43 0.08
CA CYS A 99 -5.75 -0.82 0.59
C CYS A 99 -4.73 -1.92 0.87
N SER A 100 -3.98 -2.33 -0.17
CA SER A 100 -3.08 -3.49 -0.14
C SER A 100 -1.62 -3.07 -0.05
N GLY A 101 -0.91 -3.53 1.01
CA GLY A 101 0.52 -3.30 1.20
C GLY A 101 0.90 -1.83 1.43
N VAL A 102 0.03 -1.01 2.04
CA VAL A 102 0.25 0.44 2.15
C VAL A 102 0.39 0.92 3.59
N LEU A 103 -0.43 0.39 4.50
CA LEU A 103 -0.47 0.87 5.89
C LEU A 103 0.87 0.61 6.58
N GLY A 104 1.40 1.63 7.27
CA GLY A 104 2.71 1.56 7.91
C GLY A 104 3.89 1.89 7.00
N LEU A 105 3.68 2.15 5.71
CA LEU A 105 4.76 2.52 4.78
C LEU A 105 4.98 4.04 4.75
N GLY A 106 6.05 4.52 5.39
CA GLY A 106 6.42 5.93 5.41
C GLY A 106 5.50 6.82 6.25
N SER A 107 4.59 6.23 7.02
CA SER A 107 3.63 6.92 7.88
C SER A 107 4.00 6.79 9.36
N THR A 108 3.48 7.71 10.17
CA THR A 108 3.46 7.58 11.62
C THR A 108 2.21 6.81 12.07
N ARG A 109 2.19 6.32 13.32
CA ARG A 109 0.99 5.69 13.92
C ARG A 109 -0.24 6.61 13.83
N GLU A 110 -0.04 7.91 14.09
CA GLU A 110 -1.11 8.90 14.01
C GLU A 110 -1.64 9.07 12.58
N GLN A 111 -0.75 9.11 11.58
CA GLN A 111 -1.14 9.16 10.17
C GLN A 111 -1.88 7.91 9.72
N ASP A 112 -1.47 6.72 10.19
CA ASP A 112 -2.19 5.48 9.90
C ASP A 112 -3.60 5.47 10.51
N THR A 113 -3.75 5.98 11.74
CA THR A 113 -5.07 6.16 12.37
C THR A 113 -5.95 7.11 11.55
N GLN A 114 -5.41 8.27 11.17
CA GLN A 114 -6.12 9.24 10.32
C GLN A 114 -6.46 8.64 8.94
N ALA A 115 -5.56 7.82 8.37
CA ALA A 115 -5.81 7.13 7.12
C ALA A 115 -7.03 6.21 7.20
N LEU A 116 -7.16 5.42 8.26
CA LEU A 116 -8.33 4.56 8.48
C LEU A 116 -9.63 5.38 8.60
N GLU A 117 -9.61 6.51 9.31
CA GLU A 117 -10.75 7.42 9.40
C GLU A 117 -11.13 8.00 8.01
N ARG A 118 -10.14 8.39 7.21
CA ARG A 118 -10.35 8.90 5.85
C ARG A 118 -10.90 7.83 4.90
N LEU A 119 -10.38 6.60 4.99
CA LEU A 119 -10.89 5.46 4.22
C LEU A 119 -12.34 5.15 4.60
N HIS A 120 -12.65 5.14 5.91
CA HIS A 120 -14.03 5.02 6.38
C HIS A 120 -14.92 6.10 5.77
N ASP A 121 -14.50 7.36 5.85
CA ASP A 121 -15.27 8.48 5.33
C ASP A 121 -15.43 8.46 3.80
N ALA A 122 -14.52 7.88 3.07
CA ALA A 122 -14.58 7.72 1.62
C ALA A 122 -15.56 6.63 1.15
N LEU A 123 -16.01 5.74 2.03
CA LEU A 123 -17.00 4.71 1.71
C LEU A 123 -18.44 5.25 1.69
N LEU A 124 -19.30 4.61 0.94
CA LEU A 124 -20.75 4.72 1.05
C LEU A 124 -21.24 4.00 2.33
N PRO A 125 -22.42 4.35 2.89
CA PRO A 125 -23.03 3.54 3.93
C PRO A 125 -23.21 2.09 3.47
N GLY A 126 -22.81 1.13 4.30
CA GLY A 126 -22.77 -0.29 3.95
C GLY A 126 -21.57 -0.71 3.09
N GLY A 127 -20.67 0.23 2.78
CA GLY A 127 -19.49 -0.05 1.97
C GLY A 127 -18.40 -0.82 2.74
N THR A 128 -17.46 -1.41 1.99
CA THR A 128 -16.47 -2.35 2.51
C THR A 128 -15.05 -1.84 2.26
N LEU A 129 -14.19 -1.90 3.28
CA LEU A 129 -12.75 -1.78 3.18
C LEU A 129 -12.14 -3.18 3.17
N VAL A 130 -11.29 -3.47 2.18
CA VAL A 130 -10.40 -4.63 2.16
C VAL A 130 -8.98 -4.12 2.36
N LEU A 131 -8.37 -4.52 3.47
CA LEU A 131 -7.02 -4.11 3.88
C LEU A 131 -6.20 -5.37 4.12
N ASP A 132 -4.97 -5.41 3.68
CA ASP A 132 -4.04 -6.49 4.02
C ASP A 132 -2.87 -6.01 4.88
N ASN A 133 -2.27 -6.97 5.59
CA ASN A 133 -1.10 -6.74 6.42
C ASN A 133 -0.30 -8.04 6.60
N GLU A 134 1.02 -7.93 6.58
CA GLU A 134 1.90 -9.05 6.94
C GLU A 134 2.10 -9.11 8.45
N GLU A 135 1.86 -10.29 9.04
CA GLU A 135 1.99 -10.54 10.47
C GLU A 135 3.09 -11.57 10.76
N THR A 136 4.32 -11.18 10.48
CA THR A 136 5.51 -11.96 10.81
C THR A 136 6.07 -11.57 12.17
N PRO A 137 6.81 -12.46 12.88
CA PRO A 137 7.52 -12.06 14.09
C PRO A 137 8.46 -10.88 13.83
N PHE A 138 8.42 -9.84 14.70
CA PHE A 138 9.29 -8.67 14.56
C PHE A 138 10.73 -9.05 14.90
N THR A 139 11.49 -9.45 13.89
CA THR A 139 12.88 -9.92 14.03
C THR A 139 13.90 -8.99 13.37
N TRP A 140 13.49 -7.79 13.02
CA TRP A 140 14.36 -6.81 12.39
C TRP A 140 15.57 -6.47 13.25
N ARG A 141 16.73 -6.33 12.61
CA ARG A 141 18.00 -5.93 13.23
C ARG A 141 18.72 -4.95 12.30
N VAL A 142 19.44 -4.02 12.90
CA VAL A 142 20.36 -3.16 12.13
C VAL A 142 21.31 -4.05 11.33
N ARG A 143 21.37 -3.79 10.04
CA ARG A 143 22.23 -4.55 9.10
C ARG A 143 22.69 -3.65 7.96
N ASP A 144 23.84 -3.94 7.43
CA ASP A 144 24.37 -3.34 6.21
C ASP A 144 23.58 -3.83 4.97
N TRP A 145 23.98 -3.38 3.80
CA TRP A 145 23.35 -3.71 2.53
C TRP A 145 23.19 -5.22 2.35
N ASN A 146 21.97 -5.63 1.98
CA ASN A 146 21.71 -6.98 1.51
C ASN A 146 22.24 -7.17 0.07
N GLU A 147 22.24 -8.41 -0.41
CA GLU A 147 22.51 -8.70 -1.80
C GLU A 147 21.48 -8.00 -2.71
N PRO A 148 21.95 -7.43 -3.85
CA PRO A 148 21.04 -6.78 -4.78
C PRO A 148 20.09 -7.79 -5.44
N SER A 149 18.88 -7.37 -5.79
CA SER A 149 17.99 -8.15 -6.63
C SER A 149 18.54 -8.28 -8.06
N GLU A 150 18.14 -9.33 -8.75
CA GLU A 150 18.47 -9.52 -10.17
C GLU A 150 17.53 -8.65 -11.04
N GLY A 151 18.02 -8.20 -12.20
CA GLY A 151 17.22 -7.47 -13.19
C GLY A 151 18.00 -6.35 -13.90
N ASP A 152 17.29 -5.58 -14.71
CA ASP A 152 17.85 -4.37 -15.37
C ASP A 152 18.02 -3.22 -14.39
N ILE A 153 17.16 -3.17 -13.38
CA ILE A 153 17.31 -2.34 -12.19
C ILE A 153 17.42 -3.30 -11.01
N SER A 154 18.49 -3.20 -10.24
CA SER A 154 18.69 -3.96 -9.00
C SER A 154 18.31 -3.11 -7.80
N LEU A 155 17.64 -3.72 -6.82
CA LEU A 155 17.36 -3.10 -5.52
C LEU A 155 18.15 -3.80 -4.43
N ARG A 156 18.68 -3.03 -3.50
CA ARG A 156 19.19 -3.49 -2.23
C ARG A 156 18.78 -2.56 -1.10
N SER A 157 18.70 -3.08 0.10
CA SER A 157 18.33 -2.33 1.28
C SER A 157 19.29 -2.54 2.43
N ARG A 158 19.43 -1.54 3.29
CA ARG A 158 20.04 -1.67 4.60
C ARG A 158 19.03 -1.26 5.68
N VAL A 159 19.24 -1.77 6.87
CA VAL A 159 18.45 -1.38 8.06
C VAL A 159 19.30 -0.42 8.89
N ASP A 160 18.92 0.84 8.90
CA ASP A 160 19.67 1.91 9.56
C ASP A 160 19.38 1.98 11.08
N ALA A 161 18.12 1.74 11.47
CA ALA A 161 17.70 1.70 12.86
C ALA A 161 16.46 0.82 13.04
N VAL A 162 16.26 0.33 14.27
CA VAL A 162 15.12 -0.49 14.67
C VAL A 162 14.57 0.05 15.97
N ASP A 163 13.26 0.31 16.03
CA ASP A 163 12.52 0.58 17.24
C ASP A 163 11.61 -0.62 17.54
N GLU A 164 12.08 -1.48 18.47
CA GLU A 164 11.33 -2.69 18.85
C GLU A 164 10.04 -2.36 19.60
N ARG A 165 9.99 -1.23 20.32
CA ARG A 165 8.82 -0.83 21.08
C ARG A 165 7.66 -0.43 20.17
N ASP A 166 7.98 0.36 19.16
CA ASP A 166 7.01 0.87 18.18
C ASP A 166 6.93 0.00 16.92
N ARG A 167 7.70 -1.11 16.90
CA ARG A 167 7.78 -2.03 15.74
C ARG A 167 8.03 -1.29 14.42
N CYS A 168 8.95 -0.32 14.49
CA CYS A 168 9.36 0.46 13.34
C CYS A 168 10.79 0.13 12.93
N VAL A 169 11.01 0.13 11.62
CA VAL A 169 12.35 0.04 11.03
C VAL A 169 12.60 1.24 10.13
N HIS A 170 13.83 1.77 10.23
CA HIS A 170 14.31 2.78 9.32
C HIS A 170 15.19 2.09 8.27
N LEU A 171 14.82 2.22 7.03
CA LEU A 171 15.46 1.57 5.90
C LEU A 171 16.01 2.61 4.93
N THR A 172 17.15 2.28 4.31
CA THR A 172 17.57 2.91 3.06
C THR A 172 17.52 1.87 1.96
N ILE A 173 16.86 2.19 0.85
CA ILE A 173 16.86 1.40 -0.37
C ILE A 173 17.72 2.10 -1.41
N ARG A 174 18.54 1.32 -2.15
CA ARG A 174 19.27 1.78 -3.31
C ARG A 174 18.80 1.04 -4.53
N ALA A 175 18.41 1.80 -5.56
CA ALA A 175 18.17 1.29 -6.89
C ALA A 175 19.36 1.60 -7.79
N GLU A 176 19.79 0.66 -8.60
CA GLU A 176 20.93 0.80 -9.51
C GLU A 176 20.63 0.13 -10.86
N THR A 177 20.89 0.86 -11.96
CA THR A 177 20.77 0.35 -13.32
C THR A 177 22.09 -0.24 -13.81
N ARG A 178 22.05 -1.10 -14.83
CA ARG A 178 23.26 -1.72 -15.43
C ARG A 178 24.25 -0.70 -16.02
N ASP A 179 23.78 0.49 -16.40
CA ASP A 179 24.62 1.60 -16.91
C ASP A 179 25.19 2.49 -15.79
N GLY A 180 24.97 2.13 -14.52
CA GLY A 180 25.59 2.75 -13.35
C GLY A 180 24.85 3.97 -12.79
N ARG A 181 23.62 4.28 -13.24
CA ARG A 181 22.78 5.24 -12.54
C ARG A 181 22.30 4.64 -11.23
N SER A 182 22.32 5.42 -10.16
CA SER A 182 21.85 4.95 -8.85
C SER A 182 21.10 6.05 -8.08
N GLU A 183 20.14 5.63 -7.27
CA GLU A 183 19.36 6.50 -6.38
C GLU A 183 19.21 5.83 -5.02
N GLU A 184 19.14 6.62 -3.96
CA GLU A 184 18.89 6.15 -2.60
C GLU A 184 17.68 6.88 -2.01
N HIS A 185 16.82 6.13 -1.36
CA HIS A 185 15.64 6.65 -0.65
C HIS A 185 15.55 6.04 0.74
N ALA A 186 15.24 6.89 1.73
CA ALA A 186 14.99 6.44 3.09
C ALA A 186 13.50 6.32 3.36
N LEU A 187 13.11 5.32 4.13
CA LEU A 187 11.74 5.08 4.53
C LEU A 187 11.69 4.56 5.97
N THR A 188 10.63 4.90 6.68
CA THR A 188 10.25 4.23 7.92
C THR A 188 9.12 3.25 7.61
N MET A 189 9.28 1.99 7.98
CA MET A 189 8.24 0.98 7.94
C MET A 189 7.76 0.66 9.35
N ARG A 190 6.45 0.65 9.56
CA ARG A 190 5.79 0.13 10.77
C ARG A 190 5.16 -1.22 10.46
N GLN A 191 5.40 -2.19 11.33
CA GLN A 191 4.70 -3.45 11.27
C GLN A 191 3.49 -3.40 12.20
N TRP A 192 2.31 -3.56 11.64
CA TRP A 192 1.06 -3.68 12.38
C TRP A 192 0.78 -5.14 12.73
N TYR A 193 0.11 -5.36 13.85
CA TYR A 193 -0.37 -6.68 14.25
C TYR A 193 -1.87 -6.63 14.45
N ARG A 194 -2.51 -7.79 14.30
CA ARG A 194 -3.97 -7.94 14.40
C ARG A 194 -4.54 -7.39 15.70
N ASP A 195 -3.86 -7.61 16.83
CA ASP A 195 -4.28 -7.14 18.15
C ASP A 195 -4.27 -5.61 18.31
N GLU A 196 -3.53 -4.91 17.45
CA GLU A 196 -3.52 -3.44 17.36
C GLU A 196 -4.41 -2.94 16.22
N LEU A 197 -4.36 -3.60 15.05
CA LEU A 197 -5.02 -3.10 13.85
C LEU A 197 -6.55 -3.24 13.94
N VAL A 198 -7.08 -4.34 14.49
CA VAL A 198 -8.53 -4.52 14.65
C VAL A 198 -9.15 -3.44 15.54
N PRO A 199 -8.61 -3.11 16.73
CA PRO A 199 -9.09 -1.97 17.52
C PRO A 199 -9.04 -0.64 16.76
N LEU A 200 -7.95 -0.36 16.03
CA LEU A 200 -7.81 0.88 15.26
C LEU A 200 -8.87 1.00 14.16
N VAL A 201 -9.17 -0.09 13.46
CA VAL A 201 -10.23 -0.13 12.44
C VAL A 201 -11.60 0.16 13.08
N HIS A 202 -11.89 -0.42 14.26
CA HIS A 202 -13.11 -0.10 15.00
C HIS A 202 -13.16 1.35 15.46
N ASP A 203 -12.06 1.89 15.99
CA ASP A 203 -11.96 3.28 16.46
C ASP A 203 -12.15 4.28 15.29
N ALA A 204 -11.76 3.89 14.07
CA ALA A 204 -12.02 4.65 12.85
C ALA A 204 -13.49 4.64 12.39
N GLY A 205 -14.37 3.88 13.06
CA GLY A 205 -15.82 3.87 12.83
C GLY A 205 -16.37 2.65 12.09
N PHE A 206 -15.53 1.69 11.72
CA PHE A 206 -16.02 0.45 11.10
C PHE A 206 -16.74 -0.43 12.13
N SER A 207 -17.91 -0.94 11.75
CA SER A 207 -18.81 -1.67 12.65
C SER A 207 -18.50 -3.16 12.80
N ALA A 208 -17.94 -3.76 11.76
CA ALA A 208 -17.53 -5.17 11.73
C ALA A 208 -16.17 -5.27 11.06
N VAL A 209 -15.35 -6.19 11.54
CA VAL A 209 -14.05 -6.52 10.97
C VAL A 209 -13.89 -8.03 10.96
N ASP A 210 -13.97 -8.63 9.78
CA ASP A 210 -13.61 -10.03 9.57
C ASP A 210 -12.14 -10.12 9.22
N VAL A 211 -11.42 -11.07 9.81
CA VAL A 211 -9.99 -11.30 9.52
C VAL A 211 -9.86 -12.67 8.89
N LEU A 212 -9.32 -12.68 7.69
CA LEU A 212 -9.16 -13.86 6.83
C LEU A 212 -7.67 -14.15 6.63
N ASP A 213 -7.34 -15.40 6.36
CA ASP A 213 -6.01 -15.78 5.88
C ASP A 213 -5.83 -15.27 4.45
N GLY A 214 -4.70 -14.63 4.18
CA GLY A 214 -4.32 -14.18 2.83
C GLY A 214 -3.77 -15.31 1.98
N VAL A 215 -3.28 -14.97 0.79
CA VAL A 215 -2.69 -15.96 -0.14
C VAL A 215 -1.31 -16.45 0.30
N ASN A 216 -0.62 -15.70 1.14
CA ASN A 216 0.65 -16.09 1.77
C ASN A 216 0.40 -16.41 3.24
N GLU A 217 1.19 -17.35 3.80
CA GLU A 217 1.03 -17.83 5.18
C GLU A 217 1.05 -16.71 6.24
N ASP A 218 1.82 -15.66 6.00
CA ASP A 218 2.00 -14.54 6.94
C ASP A 218 1.11 -13.33 6.64
N THR A 219 0.25 -13.39 5.63
CA THR A 219 -0.64 -12.29 5.25
C THR A 219 -2.02 -12.48 5.83
N LEU A 220 -2.53 -11.44 6.52
CA LEU A 220 -3.92 -11.35 6.95
C LEU A 220 -4.67 -10.32 6.12
N VAL A 221 -5.93 -10.63 5.81
CA VAL A 221 -6.84 -9.74 5.09
C VAL A 221 -7.97 -9.34 6.03
N TYR A 222 -8.15 -8.04 6.19
CA TYR A 222 -9.19 -7.43 7.03
C TYR A 222 -10.31 -6.93 6.13
N VAL A 223 -11.50 -7.43 6.33
CA VAL A 223 -12.72 -6.99 5.63
C VAL A 223 -13.57 -6.22 6.62
N ALA A 224 -13.58 -4.89 6.47
CA ALA A 224 -14.25 -4.01 7.42
C ALA A 224 -15.44 -3.30 6.77
N THR A 225 -16.56 -3.20 7.49
CA THR A 225 -17.81 -2.62 6.97
C THR A 225 -18.10 -1.28 7.61
N ARG A 226 -18.43 -0.27 6.78
CA ARG A 226 -19.03 0.99 7.22
C ARG A 226 -20.54 0.84 7.40
N HIS A 227 -21.09 1.27 8.55
CA HIS A 227 -22.55 1.40 8.75
C HIS A 227 -23.14 2.63 8.10
#